data_b7568b7fd3ad19662997a48779016760
#
_entry.id   b7568b7fd3ad19662997a48779016760
#
_cell.length_a   1.000
_cell.length_b   1.000
_cell.length_c   1.000
_cell.angle_alpha   90.00
_cell.angle_beta   90.00
_cell.angle_gamma   90.00
#
_symmetry.space_group_name_H-M   'P 1'
#
loop_
_entity.id
_entity.type
_entity.pdbx_description
1 polymer ?
#
loop_
_entity_poly.entity_id
_entity_poly.type
_entity_poly.pdbx_seq_one_letter_code
_entity_poly.pdbx_strand_id
1 'polypeptide(L)'
;SGISGDCTTLFSGKGVEIFLAFGLPTTIGLLSGPFGDQSFWQRAFAVKKEKLGRAFLLGAVLFAVVPLSMGILGFMGAGAGYQAQNLGIINFELIRRFFPSWAVLPFLFMIVSGLLSTVDSNLCAVSSLTTDIAGGKDIRKTRAAMAVLLIAGILIANIPGITVTHLFLFYGTLRASTLLPTVMTLKGVRLNAKGIITGVVAALAEIGRAHV
;
A
#
# COMPACT_ATOMS: atom_id res chain seq x y z
N SER A 1 29.20 -3.29 -7.22
CA SER A 1 29.33 -4.63 -6.63
C SER A 1 28.28 -4.97 -5.55
N GLY A 2 27.19 -4.26 -5.39
CA GLY A 2 26.04 -4.64 -4.54
C GLY A 2 25.14 -5.71 -5.16
N ILE A 3 25.55 -6.27 -6.28
CA ILE A 3 24.79 -7.23 -7.09
C ILE A 3 25.48 -8.61 -7.11
N SER A 4 26.39 -8.89 -6.21
CA SER A 4 27.06 -10.20 -6.11
C SER A 4 26.64 -10.93 -4.84
N GLY A 5 25.95 -12.04 -4.99
CA GLY A 5 25.52 -12.94 -3.91
C GLY A 5 24.28 -13.75 -4.29
N ASP A 6 23.95 -14.75 -3.51
CA ASP A 6 22.81 -15.66 -3.73
C ASP A 6 21.43 -14.95 -3.82
N CYS A 7 21.34 -13.71 -3.33
CA CYS A 7 20.11 -12.88 -3.40
C CYS A 7 19.91 -12.18 -4.74
N THR A 8 20.85 -12.26 -5.67
CA THR A 8 20.82 -11.53 -6.96
C THR A 8 20.42 -12.39 -8.15
N THR A 9 20.38 -13.70 -7.98
CA THR A 9 19.86 -14.62 -8.99
C THR A 9 18.37 -14.85 -8.75
N LEU A 10 17.53 -14.22 -9.58
CA LEU A 10 16.06 -14.37 -9.54
C LEU A 10 15.59 -15.84 -9.61
N PHE A 11 16.40 -16.71 -10.18
CA PHE A 11 16.12 -18.14 -10.37
C PHE A 11 16.89 -19.06 -9.41
N SER A 12 17.52 -18.53 -8.36
CA SER A 12 18.02 -19.38 -7.27
C SER A 12 16.83 -19.95 -6.48
N GLY A 13 16.98 -21.15 -5.89
CA GLY A 13 15.93 -21.75 -5.07
C GLY A 13 15.41 -20.79 -3.98
N LYS A 14 16.30 -20.03 -3.36
CA LYS A 14 15.98 -19.01 -2.37
C LYS A 14 15.26 -17.79 -2.98
N GLY A 15 15.62 -17.38 -4.21
CA GLY A 15 14.94 -16.30 -4.94
C GLY A 15 13.51 -16.68 -5.30
N VAL A 16 13.26 -17.90 -5.73
CA VAL A 16 11.92 -18.43 -6.01
C VAL A 16 11.07 -18.51 -4.74
N GLU A 17 11.63 -18.97 -3.63
CA GLU A 17 10.95 -19.01 -2.34
C GLU A 17 10.50 -17.61 -1.89
N ILE A 18 11.39 -16.61 -1.93
CA ILE A 18 11.07 -15.22 -1.60
C ILE A 18 10.01 -14.66 -2.56
N PHE A 19 10.11 -14.98 -3.85
CA PHE A 19 9.10 -14.54 -4.83
C PHE A 19 7.73 -15.12 -4.52
N LEU A 20 7.63 -16.40 -4.21
CA LEU A 20 6.34 -17.05 -3.90
C LEU A 20 5.78 -16.62 -2.55
N ALA A 21 6.64 -16.49 -1.52
CA ALA A 21 6.21 -16.14 -0.17
C ALA A 21 5.84 -14.65 0.00
N PHE A 22 6.53 -13.76 -0.69
CA PHE A 22 6.36 -12.31 -0.54
C PHE A 22 6.04 -11.59 -1.86
N GLY A 23 6.80 -11.84 -2.91
CA GLY A 23 6.72 -11.10 -4.17
C GLY A 23 5.36 -11.26 -4.86
N LEU A 24 4.89 -12.49 -5.03
CA LEU A 24 3.62 -12.79 -5.70
C LEU A 24 2.40 -12.29 -4.91
N PRO A 25 2.25 -12.57 -3.61
CA PRO A 25 1.16 -12.02 -2.81
C PRO A 25 1.13 -10.50 -2.78
N THR A 26 2.28 -9.86 -2.63
CA THR A 26 2.42 -8.40 -2.67
C THR A 26 1.99 -7.83 -4.01
N THR A 27 2.43 -8.44 -5.11
CA THR A 27 2.06 -8.01 -6.47
C THR A 27 0.55 -8.10 -6.69
N ILE A 28 -0.07 -9.21 -6.30
CA ILE A 28 -1.53 -9.39 -6.39
C ILE A 28 -2.25 -8.36 -5.53
N GLY A 29 -1.81 -8.13 -4.30
CA GLY A 29 -2.36 -7.12 -3.39
C GLY A 29 -2.29 -5.71 -3.97
N LEU A 30 -1.18 -5.33 -4.59
CA LEU A 30 -1.01 -4.03 -5.23
C LEU A 30 -1.86 -3.88 -6.49
N LEU A 31 -1.90 -4.92 -7.35
CA LEU A 31 -2.75 -4.95 -8.56
C LEU A 31 -4.24 -4.90 -8.22
N SER A 32 -4.63 -5.38 -7.04
CA SER A 32 -6.01 -5.34 -6.55
C SER A 32 -6.43 -3.93 -6.09
N GLY A 33 -5.48 -3.03 -5.85
CA GLY A 33 -5.75 -1.68 -5.36
C GLY A 33 -6.82 -0.93 -6.16
N PRO A 34 -6.69 -0.79 -7.49
CA PRO A 34 -7.68 -0.10 -8.32
C PRO A 34 -9.10 -0.67 -8.22
N PHE A 35 -9.27 -1.93 -7.84
CA PHE A 35 -10.57 -2.59 -7.75
C PHE A 35 -11.23 -2.47 -6.38
N GLY A 36 -10.44 -2.54 -5.30
CA GLY A 36 -10.96 -2.57 -3.92
C GLY A 36 -10.78 -1.28 -3.12
N ASP A 37 -10.07 -0.30 -3.63
CA ASP A 37 -9.73 0.93 -2.91
C ASP A 37 -10.52 2.13 -3.44
N GLN A 38 -11.38 2.68 -2.59
CA GLN A 38 -12.22 3.84 -2.90
C GLN A 38 -11.42 5.07 -3.33
N SER A 39 -10.20 5.24 -2.87
CA SER A 39 -9.36 6.37 -3.26
C SER A 39 -9.00 6.38 -4.76
N PHE A 40 -8.90 5.21 -5.40
CA PHE A 40 -8.72 5.09 -6.84
C PHE A 40 -9.98 5.50 -7.61
N TRP A 41 -11.15 5.07 -7.15
CA TRP A 41 -12.43 5.40 -7.78
C TRP A 41 -12.70 6.90 -7.72
N GLN A 42 -12.45 7.54 -6.59
CA GLN A 42 -12.60 9.00 -6.46
C GLN A 42 -11.73 9.76 -7.46
N ARG A 43 -10.47 9.35 -7.61
CA ARG A 43 -9.56 9.95 -8.59
C ARG A 43 -10.04 9.70 -10.02
N ALA A 44 -10.55 8.49 -10.29
CA ALA A 44 -11.08 8.16 -11.60
C ALA A 44 -12.29 9.03 -11.97
N PHE A 45 -13.21 9.26 -11.03
CA PHE A 45 -14.37 10.12 -11.25
C PHE A 45 -14.02 11.62 -11.38
N ALA A 46 -12.89 12.05 -10.84
CA ALA A 46 -12.41 13.44 -10.96
C ALA A 46 -11.78 13.74 -12.34
N VAL A 47 -11.49 12.73 -13.15
CA VAL A 47 -10.83 12.88 -14.47
C VAL A 47 -11.84 12.65 -15.61
N LYS A 48 -11.74 13.45 -16.68
CA LYS A 48 -12.54 13.22 -17.90
C LYS A 48 -12.30 11.82 -18.45
N LYS A 49 -13.38 11.12 -18.82
CA LYS A 49 -13.35 9.73 -19.28
C LYS A 49 -12.33 9.48 -20.41
N GLU A 50 -12.25 10.40 -21.37
CA GLU A 50 -11.36 10.29 -22.54
C GLU A 50 -9.87 10.41 -22.15
N LYS A 51 -9.58 11.05 -21.03
CA LYS A 51 -8.20 11.26 -20.54
C LYS A 51 -7.80 10.29 -19.42
N LEU A 52 -8.74 9.48 -18.92
CA LEU A 52 -8.55 8.61 -17.77
C LEU A 52 -7.35 7.69 -17.93
N GLY A 53 -7.29 6.94 -19.03
CA GLY A 53 -6.20 5.99 -19.28
C GLY A 53 -4.83 6.65 -19.33
N ARG A 54 -4.72 7.81 -20.01
CA ARG A 54 -3.45 8.56 -20.09
C ARG A 54 -3.04 9.14 -18.73
N ALA A 55 -3.99 9.67 -17.97
CA ALA A 55 -3.73 10.23 -16.64
C ALA A 55 -3.22 9.16 -15.67
N PHE A 56 -3.86 7.97 -15.67
CA PHE A 56 -3.43 6.87 -14.81
C PHE A 56 -2.10 6.27 -15.24
N LEU A 57 -1.84 6.12 -16.54
CA LEU A 57 -0.56 5.65 -17.06
C LEU A 57 0.58 6.60 -16.68
N LEU A 58 0.39 7.90 -16.93
CA LEU A 58 1.39 8.91 -16.55
C LEU A 58 1.61 8.94 -15.03
N GLY A 59 0.52 8.87 -14.26
CA GLY A 59 0.59 8.78 -12.79
C GLY A 59 1.36 7.56 -12.32
N ALA A 60 1.17 6.40 -12.93
CA ALA A 60 1.90 5.17 -12.61
C ALA A 60 3.41 5.30 -12.91
N VAL A 61 3.78 5.87 -14.05
CA VAL A 61 5.18 6.11 -14.41
C VAL A 61 5.84 7.08 -13.42
N LEU A 62 5.18 8.20 -13.11
CA LEU A 62 5.71 9.19 -12.16
C LEU A 62 5.80 8.60 -10.74
N PHE A 63 4.80 7.82 -10.33
CA PHE A 63 4.83 7.15 -9.04
C PHE A 63 5.99 6.15 -8.91
N ALA A 64 6.33 5.44 -9.99
CA ALA A 64 7.40 4.44 -9.96
C ALA A 64 8.79 5.03 -9.67
N VAL A 65 9.01 6.31 -9.96
CA VAL A 65 10.32 6.98 -9.77
C VAL A 65 10.79 6.89 -8.32
N VAL A 66 9.90 7.17 -7.35
CA VAL A 66 10.29 7.19 -5.93
C VAL A 66 10.65 5.80 -5.40
N PRO A 67 9.80 4.76 -5.51
CA PRO A 67 10.14 3.44 -4.99
C PRO A 67 11.33 2.80 -5.71
N LEU A 68 11.50 3.04 -7.01
CA LEU A 68 12.67 2.56 -7.74
C LEU A 68 13.96 3.24 -7.24
N SER A 69 13.95 4.55 -7.03
CA SER A 69 15.09 5.28 -6.48
C SER A 69 15.44 4.80 -5.07
N MET A 70 14.44 4.53 -4.23
CA MET A 70 14.66 3.98 -2.89
C MET A 70 15.19 2.54 -2.94
N GLY A 71 14.74 1.73 -3.90
CA GLY A 71 15.30 0.40 -4.15
C GLY A 71 16.77 0.45 -4.56
N ILE A 72 17.12 1.33 -5.49
CA ILE A 72 18.53 1.55 -5.93
C ILE A 72 19.38 1.97 -4.73
N LEU A 73 18.88 2.88 -3.89
CA LEU A 73 19.58 3.30 -2.68
C LEU A 73 19.85 2.12 -1.74
N GLY A 74 18.87 1.21 -1.59
CA GLY A 74 19.04 -0.03 -0.82
C GLY A 74 20.15 -0.92 -1.39
N PHE A 75 20.21 -1.10 -2.72
CA PHE A 75 21.31 -1.84 -3.39
C PHE A 75 22.67 -1.18 -3.19
N MET A 76 22.74 0.16 -3.23
CA MET A 76 23.97 0.89 -2.93
C MET A 76 24.44 0.63 -1.50
N GLY A 77 23.53 0.65 -0.53
CA GLY A 77 23.84 0.33 0.87
C GLY A 77 24.37 -1.09 1.03
N ALA A 78 23.70 -2.07 0.43
CA ALA A 78 24.12 -3.47 0.45
C ALA A 78 25.50 -3.66 -0.21
N GLY A 79 25.74 -3.00 -1.35
CA GLY A 79 27.04 -3.03 -2.04
C GLY A 79 28.18 -2.39 -1.27
N ALA A 80 27.89 -1.42 -0.42
CA ALA A 80 28.84 -0.79 0.49
C ALA A 80 29.04 -1.58 1.80
N GLY A 81 28.37 -2.73 1.96
CA GLY A 81 28.44 -3.53 3.20
C GLY A 81 27.77 -2.85 4.40
N TYR A 82 26.84 -1.91 4.15
CA TYR A 82 26.15 -1.20 5.23
C TYR A 82 25.19 -2.12 5.95
N GLN A 83 25.35 -2.23 7.25
CA GLN A 83 24.40 -2.92 8.13
C GLN A 83 23.53 -1.89 8.84
N ALA A 84 22.23 -1.91 8.54
CA ALA A 84 21.28 -0.98 9.14
C ALA A 84 21.05 -1.33 10.62
N GLN A 85 21.02 -0.32 11.46
CA GLN A 85 20.62 -0.48 12.87
C GLN A 85 19.12 -0.73 12.99
N ASN A 86 18.35 -0.08 12.14
CA ASN A 86 16.90 -0.26 12.06
C ASN A 86 16.43 -0.30 10.60
N LEU A 87 15.93 -1.46 10.19
CA LEU A 87 15.42 -1.67 8.82
C LEU A 87 14.26 -0.73 8.46
N GLY A 88 13.47 -0.28 9.44
CA GLY A 88 12.35 0.64 9.21
C GLY A 88 12.77 2.03 8.74
N ILE A 89 14.00 2.44 9.02
CA ILE A 89 14.54 3.76 8.64
C ILE A 89 15.79 3.67 7.77
N ILE A 90 16.04 2.51 7.16
CA ILE A 90 17.25 2.26 6.37
C ILE A 90 17.51 3.32 5.31
N ASN A 91 16.49 3.77 4.60
CA ASN A 91 16.64 4.78 3.56
C ASN A 91 17.12 6.13 4.13
N PHE A 92 16.65 6.49 5.32
CA PHE A 92 17.11 7.69 6.02
C PHE A 92 18.58 7.57 6.47
N GLU A 93 18.95 6.40 7.01
CA GLU A 93 20.35 6.13 7.42
C GLU A 93 21.31 6.19 6.21
N LEU A 94 20.88 5.62 5.07
CA LEU A 94 21.66 5.65 3.83
C LEU A 94 21.81 7.07 3.28
N ILE A 95 20.75 7.87 3.29
CA ILE A 95 20.83 9.29 2.87
C ILE A 95 21.81 10.06 3.76
N ARG A 96 21.73 9.87 5.08
CA ARG A 96 22.68 10.52 6.01
C ARG A 96 24.14 10.12 5.79
N ARG A 97 24.36 8.87 5.37
CA ARG A 97 25.71 8.33 5.21
C ARG A 97 26.36 8.66 3.88
N PHE A 98 25.60 8.58 2.80
CA PHE A 98 26.17 8.66 1.44
C PHE A 98 25.92 9.99 0.74
N PHE A 99 25.05 10.84 1.28
CA PHE A 99 24.71 12.11 0.65
C PHE A 99 25.14 13.30 1.55
N PRO A 100 25.29 14.50 0.95
CA PRO A 100 25.55 15.70 1.73
C PRO A 100 24.43 15.99 2.73
N SER A 101 24.75 16.61 3.86
CA SER A 101 23.79 16.86 4.97
C SER A 101 22.52 17.59 4.54
N TRP A 102 22.59 18.46 3.53
CA TRP A 102 21.42 19.15 2.99
C TRP A 102 20.41 18.23 2.34
N ALA A 103 20.82 17.05 1.86
CA ALA A 103 19.93 16.08 1.20
C ALA A 103 18.88 15.48 2.16
N VAL A 104 19.14 15.51 3.45
CA VAL A 104 18.22 15.02 4.49
C VAL A 104 16.92 15.81 4.49
N LEU A 105 17.00 17.13 4.34
CA LEU A 105 15.82 18.00 4.40
C LEU A 105 14.80 17.71 3.27
N PRO A 106 15.17 17.75 1.97
CA PRO A 106 14.23 17.41 0.90
C PRO A 106 13.74 15.96 0.99
N PHE A 107 14.57 15.02 1.47
CA PHE A 107 14.14 13.65 1.70
C PHE A 107 13.03 13.56 2.76
N LEU A 108 13.17 14.25 3.90
CA LEU A 108 12.12 14.32 4.91
C LEU A 108 10.85 14.99 4.39
N PHE A 109 10.97 16.08 3.63
CA PHE A 109 9.82 16.71 2.98
C PHE A 109 9.09 15.75 2.03
N MET A 110 9.83 14.97 1.26
CA MET A 110 9.26 13.95 0.36
C MET A 110 8.45 12.91 1.14
N ILE A 111 9.02 12.37 2.24
CA ILE A 111 8.34 11.37 3.08
C ILE A 111 7.08 11.97 3.72
N VAL A 112 7.21 13.13 4.36
CA VAL A 112 6.07 13.77 5.06
C VAL A 112 4.96 14.12 4.07
N SER A 113 5.31 14.66 2.90
CA SER A 113 4.34 14.97 1.84
C SER A 113 3.60 13.72 1.35
N GLY A 114 4.32 12.61 1.16
CA GLY A 114 3.72 11.32 0.77
C GLY A 114 2.77 10.77 1.82
N LEU A 115 3.16 10.83 3.10
CA LEU A 115 2.31 10.42 4.23
C LEU A 115 1.04 11.27 4.33
N LEU A 116 1.17 12.60 4.29
CA LEU A 116 0.04 13.52 4.34
C LEU A 116 -0.92 13.31 3.17
N SER A 117 -0.41 13.15 1.95
CA SER A 117 -1.22 12.85 0.77
C SER A 117 -2.00 11.54 0.91
N THR A 118 -1.40 10.52 1.53
CA THR A 118 -2.07 9.23 1.77
C THR A 118 -3.17 9.36 2.80
N VAL A 119 -2.90 10.05 3.91
CA VAL A 119 -3.90 10.30 4.97
C VAL A 119 -5.08 11.10 4.41
N ASP A 120 -4.83 12.17 3.67
CA ASP A 120 -5.86 13.00 3.06
C ASP A 120 -6.74 12.19 2.10
N SER A 121 -6.13 11.40 1.20
CA SER A 121 -6.86 10.53 0.27
C SER A 121 -7.76 9.52 0.99
N ASN A 122 -7.28 8.92 2.08
CA ASN A 122 -8.07 7.97 2.87
C ASN A 122 -9.22 8.67 3.62
N LEU A 123 -8.99 9.86 4.17
CA LEU A 123 -10.05 10.64 4.82
C LEU A 123 -11.15 11.04 3.83
N CYS A 124 -10.75 11.47 2.62
CA CYS A 124 -11.71 11.75 1.54
C CYS A 124 -12.51 10.49 1.15
N ALA A 125 -11.86 9.33 1.07
CA ALA A 125 -12.52 8.06 0.78
C ALA A 125 -13.56 7.70 1.85
N VAL A 126 -13.20 7.79 3.12
CA VAL A 126 -14.13 7.56 4.25
C VAL A 126 -15.30 8.56 4.24
N SER A 127 -15.00 9.83 3.92
CA SER A 127 -16.03 10.87 3.78
C SER A 127 -17.07 10.50 2.74
N SER A 128 -16.66 10.05 1.55
CA SER A 128 -17.58 9.68 0.49
C SER A 128 -18.39 8.42 0.84
N LEU A 129 -17.72 7.39 1.35
CA LEU A 129 -18.39 6.15 1.77
C LEU A 129 -19.41 6.39 2.88
N THR A 130 -19.10 7.26 3.86
CA THR A 130 -20.02 7.60 4.93
C THR A 130 -21.26 8.31 4.38
N THR A 131 -21.08 9.21 3.41
CA THR A 131 -22.19 9.89 2.75
C THR A 131 -23.11 8.92 2.02
N ASP A 132 -22.53 7.96 1.32
CA ASP A 132 -23.27 6.93 0.56
C ASP A 132 -24.04 5.98 1.50
N ILE A 133 -23.38 5.49 2.56
CA ILE A 133 -23.97 4.53 3.51
C ILE A 133 -25.03 5.20 4.41
N ALA A 134 -24.77 6.42 4.87
CA ALA A 134 -25.69 7.14 5.77
C ALA A 134 -26.90 7.77 5.06
N GLY A 135 -26.94 7.70 3.74
CA GLY A 135 -28.07 8.20 2.93
C GLY A 135 -28.26 9.70 3.02
N GLY A 136 -27.23 10.49 3.31
CA GLY A 136 -27.37 11.93 3.44
C GLY A 136 -26.04 12.69 3.55
N LYS A 137 -26.12 14.01 3.29
CA LYS A 137 -24.97 14.93 3.35
C LYS A 137 -24.74 15.49 4.77
N ASP A 138 -24.80 14.63 5.79
CA ASP A 138 -24.58 15.06 7.17
C ASP A 138 -23.07 15.17 7.47
N ILE A 139 -22.57 16.41 7.42
CA ILE A 139 -21.17 16.74 7.66
C ILE A 139 -20.69 16.27 9.05
N ARG A 140 -21.58 16.24 10.06
CA ARG A 140 -21.19 15.80 11.41
C ARG A 140 -20.86 14.31 11.44
N LYS A 141 -21.69 13.47 10.80
CA LYS A 141 -21.45 12.02 10.69
C LYS A 141 -20.17 11.74 9.91
N THR A 142 -19.94 12.45 8.82
CA THR A 142 -18.74 12.33 8.00
C THR A 142 -17.47 12.69 8.79
N ARG A 143 -17.48 13.82 9.52
CA ARG A 143 -16.35 14.21 10.38
C ARG A 143 -16.11 13.21 11.52
N ALA A 144 -17.18 12.69 12.12
CA ALA A 144 -17.06 11.66 13.16
C ALA A 144 -16.43 10.38 12.61
N ALA A 145 -16.82 9.91 11.41
CA ALA A 145 -16.22 8.75 10.77
C ALA A 145 -14.74 8.95 10.46
N MET A 146 -14.34 10.14 9.96
CA MET A 146 -12.94 10.50 9.74
C MET A 146 -12.14 10.49 11.05
N ALA A 147 -12.70 11.06 12.14
CA ALA A 147 -12.06 11.07 13.46
C ALA A 147 -11.89 9.64 14.01
N VAL A 148 -12.91 8.80 13.89
CA VAL A 148 -12.85 7.39 14.31
C VAL A 148 -11.76 6.64 13.53
N LEU A 149 -11.64 6.85 12.21
CA LEU A 149 -10.58 6.23 11.41
C LEU A 149 -9.20 6.68 11.87
N LEU A 150 -8.99 7.97 12.11
CA LEU A 150 -7.71 8.49 12.60
C LEU A 150 -7.34 7.91 13.96
N ILE A 151 -8.27 7.90 14.90
CA ILE A 151 -8.07 7.33 16.24
C ILE A 151 -7.73 5.83 16.13
N ALA A 152 -8.50 5.08 15.36
CA ALA A 152 -8.25 3.66 15.13
C ALA A 152 -6.86 3.43 14.51
N GLY A 153 -6.48 4.23 13.52
CA GLY A 153 -5.14 4.17 12.91
C GLY A 153 -4.02 4.44 13.93
N ILE A 154 -4.18 5.45 14.78
CA ILE A 154 -3.21 5.75 15.85
C ILE A 154 -3.11 4.59 16.84
N LEU A 155 -4.24 4.03 17.27
CA LEU A 155 -4.26 2.90 18.19
C LEU A 155 -3.55 1.69 17.60
N ILE A 156 -3.85 1.32 16.36
CA ILE A 156 -3.21 0.19 15.67
C ILE A 156 -1.71 0.43 15.49
N ALA A 157 -1.29 1.65 15.12
CA ALA A 157 0.12 1.98 14.93
C ALA A 157 0.95 1.90 16.23
N ASN A 158 0.30 1.98 17.39
CA ASN A 158 0.96 1.90 18.69
C ASN A 158 0.86 0.51 19.35
N ILE A 159 0.31 -0.51 18.68
CA ILE A 159 0.29 -1.88 19.20
C ILE A 159 1.72 -2.43 19.19
N PRO A 160 2.27 -2.86 20.34
CA PRO A 160 3.61 -3.44 20.40
C PRO A 160 3.72 -4.69 19.52
N GLY A 161 4.84 -4.81 18.78
CA GLY A 161 5.11 -5.98 17.93
C GLY A 161 4.50 -5.91 16.52
N ILE A 162 3.61 -4.96 16.22
CA ILE A 162 3.15 -4.75 14.85
C ILE A 162 4.22 -4.01 14.06
N THR A 163 4.70 -4.64 12.98
CA THR A 163 5.64 -4.01 12.03
C THR A 163 4.88 -3.43 10.82
N VAL A 164 5.52 -2.50 10.13
CA VAL A 164 5.00 -1.96 8.85
C VAL A 164 4.75 -3.08 7.84
N THR A 165 5.60 -4.11 7.83
CA THR A 165 5.44 -5.28 6.95
C THR A 165 4.15 -6.04 7.23
N HIS A 166 3.80 -6.27 8.51
CA HIS A 166 2.55 -6.91 8.89
C HIS A 166 1.33 -6.12 8.40
N LEU A 167 1.34 -4.80 8.60
CA LEU A 167 0.27 -3.92 8.14
C LEU A 167 0.15 -3.93 6.61
N PHE A 168 1.28 -3.94 5.91
CA PHE A 168 1.32 -3.97 4.45
C PHE A 168 0.75 -5.28 3.88
N LEU A 169 1.13 -6.42 4.46
CA LEU A 169 0.60 -7.73 4.08
C LEU A 169 -0.90 -7.84 4.37
N PHE A 170 -1.33 -7.42 5.55
CA PHE A 170 -2.76 -7.39 5.92
C PHE A 170 -3.58 -6.55 4.94
N TYR A 171 -3.11 -5.34 4.64
CA TYR A 171 -3.78 -4.45 3.70
C TYR A 171 -3.78 -5.01 2.26
N GLY A 172 -2.67 -5.60 1.82
CA GLY A 172 -2.56 -6.27 0.53
C GLY A 172 -3.56 -7.41 0.38
N THR A 173 -3.72 -8.23 1.41
CA THR A 173 -4.67 -9.35 1.39
C THR A 173 -6.12 -8.87 1.45
N LEU A 174 -6.40 -7.84 2.26
CA LEU A 174 -7.74 -7.25 2.28
C LEU A 174 -8.13 -6.74 0.88
N ARG A 175 -7.22 -6.09 0.16
CA ARG A 175 -7.43 -5.69 -1.23
C ARG A 175 -7.60 -6.89 -2.16
N ALA A 176 -6.75 -7.89 -2.05
CA ALA A 176 -6.81 -9.10 -2.88
C ALA A 176 -8.13 -9.86 -2.70
N SER A 177 -8.65 -9.93 -1.47
CA SER A 177 -9.94 -10.60 -1.19
C SER A 177 -11.13 -9.93 -1.87
N THR A 178 -11.05 -8.63 -2.15
CA THR A 178 -12.10 -7.87 -2.85
C THR A 178 -11.96 -7.88 -4.37
N LEU A 179 -10.81 -8.29 -4.91
CA LEU A 179 -10.53 -8.28 -6.35
C LEU A 179 -11.53 -9.11 -7.14
N LEU A 180 -11.66 -10.38 -6.79
CA LEU A 180 -12.51 -11.32 -7.53
C LEU A 180 -13.99 -10.91 -7.49
N PRO A 181 -14.59 -10.61 -6.33
CA PRO A 181 -15.97 -10.10 -6.27
C PRO A 181 -16.17 -8.85 -7.12
N THR A 182 -15.24 -7.89 -7.08
CA THR A 182 -15.35 -6.65 -7.86
C THR A 182 -15.30 -6.92 -9.36
N VAL A 183 -14.35 -7.74 -9.83
CA VAL A 183 -14.23 -8.11 -11.25
C VAL A 183 -15.47 -8.86 -11.73
N MET A 184 -15.99 -9.80 -10.94
CA MET A 184 -17.22 -10.53 -11.27
C MET A 184 -18.43 -9.60 -11.39
N THR A 185 -18.58 -8.67 -10.44
CA THR A 185 -19.66 -7.67 -10.46
C THR A 185 -19.57 -6.76 -11.70
N LEU A 186 -18.36 -6.31 -12.06
CA LEU A 186 -18.12 -5.51 -13.27
C LEU A 186 -18.45 -6.27 -14.55
N LYS A 187 -18.31 -7.60 -14.56
CA LYS A 187 -18.73 -8.48 -15.65
C LYS A 187 -20.24 -8.81 -15.65
N GLY A 188 -21.01 -8.21 -14.76
CA GLY A 188 -22.46 -8.38 -14.66
C GLY A 188 -22.91 -9.63 -13.88
N VAL A 189 -21.99 -10.32 -13.21
CA VAL A 189 -22.36 -11.47 -12.36
C VAL A 189 -23.00 -10.96 -11.07
N ARG A 190 -24.21 -11.41 -10.78
CA ARG A 190 -24.90 -11.08 -9.53
C ARG A 190 -24.34 -11.92 -8.39
N LEU A 191 -23.61 -11.31 -7.47
CA LEU A 191 -23.06 -11.95 -6.29
C LEU A 191 -23.98 -11.75 -5.08
N ASN A 192 -24.06 -12.76 -4.22
CA ASN A 192 -24.76 -12.64 -2.96
C ASN A 192 -23.87 -11.94 -1.92
N ALA A 193 -24.38 -10.91 -1.25
CA ALA A 193 -23.67 -10.18 -0.21
C ALA A 193 -23.11 -11.10 0.90
N LYS A 194 -23.87 -12.13 1.31
CA LYS A 194 -23.42 -13.11 2.30
C LYS A 194 -22.18 -13.87 1.81
N GLY A 195 -22.15 -14.28 0.55
CA GLY A 195 -21.01 -14.98 -0.06
C GLY A 195 -19.75 -14.10 -0.11
N ILE A 196 -19.90 -12.81 -0.46
CA ILE A 196 -18.80 -11.86 -0.47
C ILE A 196 -18.22 -11.69 0.94
N ILE A 197 -19.08 -11.41 1.92
CA ILE A 197 -18.65 -11.22 3.32
C ILE A 197 -17.95 -12.47 3.84
N THR A 198 -18.53 -13.65 3.63
CA THR A 198 -17.92 -14.91 4.06
C THR A 198 -16.56 -15.15 3.41
N GLY A 199 -16.42 -14.86 2.11
CA GLY A 199 -15.15 -14.98 1.39
C GLY A 199 -14.06 -14.04 1.92
N VAL A 200 -14.42 -12.78 2.17
CA VAL A 200 -13.49 -11.80 2.75
C VAL A 200 -13.06 -12.20 4.17
N VAL A 201 -14.01 -12.61 5.02
CA VAL A 201 -13.73 -13.04 6.40
C VAL A 201 -12.86 -14.31 6.41
N ALA A 202 -13.14 -15.26 5.53
CA ALA A 202 -12.33 -16.48 5.39
C ALA A 202 -10.89 -16.16 4.96
N ALA A 203 -10.71 -15.26 3.98
CA ALA A 203 -9.39 -14.82 3.55
C ALA A 203 -8.59 -14.13 4.67
N LEU A 204 -9.24 -13.29 5.47
CA LEU A 204 -8.61 -12.64 6.63
C LEU A 204 -8.26 -13.63 7.75
N ALA A 205 -9.11 -14.64 8.00
CA ALA A 205 -8.84 -15.68 9.00
C ALA A 205 -7.65 -16.57 8.61
N GLU A 206 -7.47 -16.85 7.32
CA GLU A 206 -6.36 -17.64 6.80
C GLU A 206 -5.00 -16.95 7.00
N ILE A 207 -4.95 -15.61 6.85
CA ILE A 207 -3.72 -14.84 7.13
C ILE A 207 -3.32 -14.99 8.60
N GLY A 208 -4.29 -14.92 9.52
CA GLY A 208 -4.03 -15.09 10.95
C GLY A 208 -3.43 -16.46 11.30
N ARG A 209 -3.72 -17.50 10.50
CA ARG A 209 -3.14 -18.85 10.69
C ARG A 209 -1.75 -19.02 10.09
N ALA A 210 -1.45 -18.31 9.00
CA ALA A 210 -0.16 -18.43 8.32
C ALA A 210 0.98 -17.71 9.06
N HIS A 211 0.68 -16.92 10.08
CA HIS A 211 1.64 -16.13 10.86
C HIS A 211 1.74 -16.54 12.35
N VAL A 212 1.12 -17.65 12.74
CA VAL A 212 1.29 -18.34 14.03
C VAL A 212 2.11 -19.59 13.80
#